data_15d11162b62254332a264aff9899c96e
#
_entry.id   15d11162b62254332a264aff9899c96e
#
_cell.length_a   1.000
_cell.length_b   1.000
_cell.length_c   1.000
_cell.angle_alpha   90.00
_cell.angle_beta   90.00
_cell.angle_gamma   90.00
#
_symmetry.space_group_name_H-M   'P 1'
#
loop_
_entity.id
_entity.type
_entity.pdbx_description
1 polymer ?
#
loop_
_entity_poly.entity_id
_entity_poly.type
_entity_poly.pdbx_seq_one_letter_code
_entity_poly.pdbx_strand_id
1 'polypeptide(L)'
;GYGDRKNPNPAEALQNAILLGATAKGTVRVENTTINLAANAQSGVLIDGELTDVSLVNTKIEGQVNGSNQFGVYIHHKKTPVTVDSTTILLNNHYCIYANNAGDQKLTIKNKSNIVGYGALYLYETSDMNVHVSGGSILTGKTKNKGVSDSFAAIAISTNNSTVGASNNEIVIEDSYIGNKFAEQETMAMTPIKINGSFTPIPCDNKIILKGKTIVSTTDNIKNPTIVGYGMNPDKYNN
;
A
#
# COMPACT_ATOMS: atom_id res chain seq x y z
N GLY A 1 -2.66 17.84 7.05
CA GLY A 1 -1.21 17.88 7.05
C GLY A 1 -0.70 17.00 8.16
N TYR A 2 0.12 16.04 7.81
CA TYR A 2 0.86 15.24 8.79
C TYR A 2 1.87 16.19 9.45
N GLY A 3 1.83 16.31 10.78
CA GLY A 3 2.67 17.21 11.54
C GLY A 3 4.16 17.00 11.28
N ASP A 4 4.94 18.04 11.49
CA ASP A 4 6.39 17.99 11.34
C ASP A 4 6.98 16.91 12.27
N ARG A 5 7.41 15.79 11.69
CA ARG A 5 7.90 14.63 12.41
C ARG A 5 9.25 14.84 13.10
N LYS A 6 9.89 15.96 12.86
CA LYS A 6 11.12 16.35 13.58
C LYS A 6 10.85 16.70 15.03
N ASN A 7 9.60 16.97 15.36
CA ASN A 7 9.17 17.26 16.73
C ASN A 7 7.74 16.71 16.95
N PRO A 8 7.56 15.38 17.02
CA PRO A 8 6.24 14.79 17.16
C PRO A 8 5.61 15.31 18.46
N ASN A 9 4.41 15.86 18.33
CA ASN A 9 3.57 16.10 19.48
C ASN A 9 3.44 14.79 20.27
N PRO A 10 3.65 14.77 21.58
CA PRO A 10 3.50 13.55 22.39
C PRO A 10 2.16 12.82 22.17
N ALA A 11 1.10 13.55 21.83
CA ALA A 11 -0.19 12.98 21.47
C ALA A 11 -0.14 12.21 20.13
N GLU A 12 0.75 12.56 19.20
CA GLU A 12 0.93 11.86 17.90
C GLU A 12 1.81 10.62 18.06
N ALA A 13 2.77 10.61 18.98
CA ALA A 13 3.62 9.46 19.25
C ALA A 13 2.84 8.26 19.80
N LEU A 14 1.69 8.48 20.42
CA LEU A 14 0.83 7.44 20.95
C LEU A 14 -0.08 6.78 19.87
N GLN A 15 -0.01 7.22 18.64
CA GLN A 15 -0.91 6.76 17.55
C GLN A 15 -0.42 5.51 16.83
N ASN A 16 0.78 5.02 17.12
CA ASN A 16 1.32 3.84 16.45
C ASN A 16 1.49 2.71 17.48
N ALA A 17 1.08 1.49 17.12
CA ALA A 17 1.30 0.35 18.02
C ALA A 17 2.80 0.01 18.13
N ILE A 18 3.52 0.08 17.00
CA ILE A 18 4.98 -0.06 16.96
C ILE A 18 5.56 1.11 16.16
N LEU A 19 6.47 1.86 16.79
CA LEU A 19 7.21 2.95 16.16
C LEU A 19 8.68 2.57 16.05
N LEU A 20 9.17 2.45 14.82
CA LEU A 20 10.59 2.29 14.49
C LEU A 20 11.11 3.65 14.03
N GLY A 21 11.46 4.48 15.02
CA GLY A 21 11.79 5.90 14.83
C GLY A 21 13.08 6.13 14.03
N ALA A 22 13.33 7.38 13.64
CA ALA A 22 14.38 7.78 12.70
C ALA A 22 15.82 7.35 13.07
N THR A 23 16.07 7.07 14.36
CA THR A 23 17.37 6.57 14.83
C THR A 23 17.43 5.06 14.99
N ALA A 24 16.32 4.35 14.73
CA ALA A 24 16.28 2.89 14.83
C ALA A 24 17.19 2.24 13.78
N LYS A 25 17.93 1.23 14.19
CA LYS A 25 18.86 0.46 13.36
C LYS A 25 18.69 -1.05 13.64
N GLY A 26 19.25 -1.86 12.76
CA GLY A 26 19.28 -3.31 12.92
C GLY A 26 18.03 -3.99 12.36
N THR A 27 17.73 -5.18 12.86
CA THR A 27 16.63 -6.03 12.39
C THR A 27 15.48 -6.04 13.38
N VAL A 28 14.26 -5.90 12.90
CA VAL A 28 13.04 -6.02 13.70
C VAL A 28 12.16 -7.11 13.14
N ARG A 29 11.73 -8.02 14.00
CA ARG A 29 10.79 -9.09 13.65
C ARG A 29 9.58 -9.04 14.57
N VAL A 30 8.41 -8.91 13.98
CA VAL A 30 7.12 -9.02 14.65
C VAL A 30 6.54 -10.37 14.25
N GLU A 31 6.35 -11.27 15.20
CA GLU A 31 5.99 -12.64 14.90
C GLU A 31 4.89 -13.15 15.82
N ASN A 32 3.96 -13.95 15.27
CA ASN A 32 2.87 -14.60 16.00
C ASN A 32 2.07 -13.61 16.88
N THR A 33 1.87 -12.39 16.37
CA THR A 33 1.33 -11.26 17.13
C THR A 33 0.03 -10.76 16.54
N THR A 34 -0.90 -10.35 17.39
CA THR A 34 -2.10 -9.61 16.97
C THR A 34 -1.99 -8.15 17.42
N ILE A 35 -2.16 -7.23 16.49
CA ILE A 35 -2.18 -5.78 16.71
C ILE A 35 -3.60 -5.29 16.42
N ASN A 36 -4.29 -4.81 17.45
CA ASN A 36 -5.61 -4.22 17.32
C ASN A 36 -5.49 -2.70 17.40
N LEU A 37 -5.85 -2.00 16.33
CA LEU A 37 -5.77 -0.55 16.27
C LEU A 37 -7.02 0.08 16.87
N ALA A 38 -6.84 0.95 17.86
CA ALA A 38 -7.91 1.79 18.37
C ALA A 38 -8.37 2.80 17.28
N ALA A 39 -9.57 3.36 17.43
CA ALA A 39 -10.17 4.25 16.43
C ALA A 39 -9.29 5.47 16.06
N ASN A 40 -8.48 5.96 17.00
CA ASN A 40 -7.57 7.09 16.81
C ASN A 40 -6.13 6.68 16.49
N ALA A 41 -5.84 5.39 16.36
CA ALA A 41 -4.50 4.92 16.00
C ALA A 41 -4.18 5.25 14.54
N GLN A 42 -2.95 5.65 14.27
CA GLN A 42 -2.50 5.96 12.90
C GLN A 42 -1.96 4.72 12.19
N SER A 43 -1.15 3.90 12.85
CA SER A 43 -0.62 2.70 12.21
C SER A 43 -0.34 1.55 13.18
N GLY A 44 -0.34 0.33 12.64
CA GLY A 44 0.17 -0.84 13.34
C GLY A 44 1.67 -0.77 13.50
N VAL A 45 2.39 -0.60 12.40
CA VAL A 45 3.85 -0.44 12.40
C VAL A 45 4.23 0.78 11.57
N LEU A 46 4.87 1.76 12.20
CA LEU A 46 5.51 2.89 11.51
C LEU A 46 7.01 2.66 11.41
N ILE A 47 7.55 2.72 10.18
CA ILE A 47 8.96 2.54 9.87
C ILE A 47 9.52 3.87 9.39
N ASP A 48 10.25 4.57 10.27
CA ASP A 48 10.88 5.87 10.01
C ASP A 48 12.42 5.80 10.12
N GLY A 49 12.96 4.68 10.60
CA GLY A 49 14.39 4.42 10.72
C GLY A 49 14.97 3.65 9.54
N GLU A 50 16.28 3.75 9.38
CA GLU A 50 17.07 2.97 8.42
C GLU A 50 17.46 1.62 9.02
N LEU A 51 16.56 0.66 8.97
CA LEU A 51 16.80 -0.68 9.52
C LEU A 51 17.39 -1.61 8.45
N THR A 52 18.08 -2.65 8.91
CA THR A 52 18.62 -3.70 8.06
C THR A 52 17.50 -4.55 7.47
N ASP A 53 16.46 -4.83 8.25
CA ASP A 53 15.26 -5.56 7.83
C ASP A 53 14.13 -5.33 8.83
N VAL A 54 12.89 -5.29 8.32
CA VAL A 54 11.68 -5.33 9.11
C VAL A 54 10.80 -6.46 8.59
N SER A 55 10.45 -7.41 9.44
CA SER A 55 9.61 -8.53 9.06
C SER A 55 8.40 -8.71 9.97
N LEU A 56 7.23 -8.87 9.36
CA LEU A 56 6.00 -9.30 10.00
C LEU A 56 5.74 -10.74 9.57
N VAL A 57 5.71 -11.67 10.52
CA VAL A 57 5.54 -13.10 10.25
C VAL A 57 4.39 -13.65 11.05
N ASN A 58 3.44 -14.30 10.41
CA ASN A 58 2.26 -14.84 11.06
C ASN A 58 1.60 -13.82 12.00
N THR A 59 1.52 -12.58 11.55
CA THR A 59 1.03 -11.43 12.34
C THR A 59 -0.35 -11.04 11.83
N LYS A 60 -1.21 -10.56 12.73
CA LYS A 60 -2.51 -10.02 12.39
C LYS A 60 -2.58 -8.56 12.80
N ILE A 61 -2.98 -7.67 11.88
CA ILE A 61 -3.25 -6.26 12.16
C ILE A 61 -4.70 -5.97 11.78
N GLU A 62 -5.47 -5.48 12.73
CA GLU A 62 -6.89 -5.14 12.52
C GLU A 62 -7.17 -3.70 12.93
N GLY A 63 -7.85 -2.96 12.05
CA GLY A 63 -8.37 -1.62 12.33
C GLY A 63 -9.85 -1.64 12.69
N GLN A 64 -10.29 -0.62 13.41
CA GLN A 64 -11.70 -0.46 13.75
C GLN A 64 -12.50 0.09 12.56
N VAL A 65 -13.78 -0.32 12.47
CA VAL A 65 -14.70 0.05 11.38
C VAL A 65 -14.86 1.56 11.23
N ASN A 66 -14.85 2.30 12.32
CA ASN A 66 -15.04 3.75 12.36
C ASN A 66 -13.76 4.51 12.69
N GLY A 67 -12.59 3.88 12.50
CA GLY A 67 -11.31 4.54 12.72
C GLY A 67 -11.06 5.67 11.71
N SER A 68 -10.23 6.64 12.11
CA SER A 68 -9.65 7.61 11.18
C SER A 68 -8.66 6.91 10.22
N ASN A 69 -8.03 7.65 9.32
CA ASN A 69 -7.08 7.11 8.36
C ASN A 69 -6.00 6.24 9.02
N GLN A 70 -6.18 4.93 8.95
CA GLN A 70 -5.31 3.95 9.61
C GLN A 70 -4.48 3.20 8.57
N PHE A 71 -3.23 2.92 8.91
CA PHE A 71 -2.33 2.08 8.13
C PHE A 71 -1.96 0.82 8.92
N GLY A 72 -1.91 -0.31 8.27
CA GLY A 72 -1.34 -1.51 8.89
C GLY A 72 0.18 -1.37 9.05
N VAL A 73 0.85 -1.13 7.94
CA VAL A 73 2.29 -0.83 7.87
C VAL A 73 2.48 0.50 7.15
N TYR A 74 3.15 1.43 7.80
CA TYR A 74 3.51 2.71 7.23
C TYR A 74 5.02 2.79 7.04
N ILE A 75 5.46 2.81 5.80
CA ILE A 75 6.86 2.88 5.39
C ILE A 75 7.17 4.33 5.03
N HIS A 76 7.99 5.00 5.83
CA HIS A 76 8.35 6.40 5.64
C HIS A 76 9.86 6.61 5.48
N HIS A 77 10.64 5.55 5.49
CA HIS A 77 12.08 5.65 5.33
C HIS A 77 12.55 4.91 4.07
N LYS A 78 13.55 5.48 3.42
CA LYS A 78 14.26 4.86 2.29
C LYS A 78 15.16 3.73 2.79
N LYS A 79 15.37 2.73 1.95
CA LYS A 79 16.35 1.64 2.14
C LYS A 79 16.07 0.64 3.25
N THR A 80 14.90 0.66 3.86
CA THR A 80 14.54 -0.38 4.84
C THR A 80 13.75 -1.50 4.15
N PRO A 81 14.33 -2.69 3.94
CA PRO A 81 13.59 -3.81 3.41
C PRO A 81 12.44 -4.21 4.36
N VAL A 82 11.29 -4.52 3.78
CA VAL A 82 10.12 -4.94 4.54
C VAL A 82 9.60 -6.27 4.00
N THR A 83 9.37 -7.23 4.89
CA THR A 83 8.77 -8.52 4.58
C THR A 83 7.45 -8.69 5.32
N VAL A 84 6.40 -9.06 4.60
CA VAL A 84 5.08 -9.42 5.11
C VAL A 84 4.85 -10.88 4.73
N ASP A 85 4.95 -11.77 5.70
CA ASP A 85 4.95 -13.22 5.51
C ASP A 85 3.80 -13.87 6.28
N SER A 86 2.95 -14.63 5.63
CA SER A 86 1.82 -15.32 6.26
C SER A 86 0.96 -14.39 7.15
N THR A 87 0.91 -13.12 6.81
CA THR A 87 0.38 -12.04 7.65
C THR A 87 -0.98 -11.57 7.13
N THR A 88 -1.89 -11.27 8.04
CA THR A 88 -3.20 -10.73 7.74
C THR A 88 -3.29 -9.26 8.17
N ILE A 89 -3.67 -8.36 7.26
CA ILE A 89 -3.94 -6.96 7.55
C ILE A 89 -5.36 -6.63 7.08
N LEU A 90 -6.23 -6.25 8.02
CA LEU A 90 -7.64 -5.95 7.76
C LEU A 90 -7.95 -4.52 8.22
N LEU A 91 -8.13 -3.61 7.27
CA LEU A 91 -8.49 -2.22 7.54
C LEU A 91 -9.73 -1.82 6.75
N ASN A 92 -10.55 -0.92 7.31
CA ASN A 92 -11.80 -0.51 6.68
C ASN A 92 -11.79 0.91 6.10
N ASN A 93 -10.75 1.69 6.31
CA ASN A 93 -10.80 3.12 6.04
C ASN A 93 -9.57 3.72 5.33
N HIS A 94 -8.50 2.97 5.13
CA HIS A 94 -7.33 3.44 4.39
C HIS A 94 -6.50 2.27 3.81
N TYR A 95 -5.27 2.52 3.40
CA TYR A 95 -4.37 1.51 2.87
C TYR A 95 -3.76 0.62 3.96
N CYS A 96 -3.71 -0.67 3.69
CA CYS A 96 -3.07 -1.61 4.62
C CYS A 96 -1.57 -1.43 4.68
N ILE A 97 -0.91 -1.25 3.53
CA ILE A 97 0.52 -0.94 3.42
C ILE A 97 0.65 0.37 2.67
N TYR A 98 1.24 1.35 3.32
CA TYR A 98 1.43 2.68 2.79
C TYR A 98 2.91 3.05 2.79
N ALA A 99 3.48 3.19 1.60
CA ALA A 99 4.83 3.70 1.41
C ALA A 99 4.72 5.17 0.98
N ASN A 100 5.28 6.07 1.80
CA ASN A 100 5.19 7.51 1.56
C ASN A 100 6.59 8.11 1.58
N ASN A 101 6.99 8.74 0.49
CA ASN A 101 8.31 9.33 0.32
C ASN A 101 9.45 8.33 0.65
N ALA A 102 9.12 7.06 0.51
CA ALA A 102 10.05 5.94 0.61
C ALA A 102 10.68 5.68 -0.78
N GLY A 103 11.60 4.75 -0.86
CA GLY A 103 12.20 4.35 -2.14
C GLY A 103 13.52 3.62 -1.95
N ASP A 104 14.08 3.19 -3.06
CA ASP A 104 15.35 2.46 -3.10
C ASP A 104 15.36 1.27 -2.10
N GLN A 105 14.26 0.54 -2.03
CA GLN A 105 14.07 -0.55 -1.08
C GLN A 105 13.20 -1.67 -1.62
N LYS A 106 13.15 -2.77 -0.88
CA LYS A 106 12.41 -3.98 -1.22
C LYS A 106 11.22 -4.18 -0.28
N LEU A 107 10.04 -4.39 -0.85
CA LEU A 107 8.85 -4.88 -0.15
C LEU A 107 8.50 -6.28 -0.65
N THR A 108 8.46 -7.26 0.25
CA THR A 108 8.06 -8.63 -0.07
C THR A 108 6.79 -8.99 0.67
N ILE A 109 5.75 -9.41 -0.06
CA ILE A 109 4.48 -9.93 0.48
C ILE A 109 4.35 -11.36 0.00
N LYS A 110 4.29 -12.33 0.91
CA LYS A 110 4.38 -13.75 0.53
C LYS A 110 3.59 -14.69 1.43
N ASN A 111 3.55 -15.97 1.02
CA ASN A 111 3.07 -17.09 1.82
C ASN A 111 1.63 -16.91 2.32
N LYS A 112 0.69 -16.70 1.39
CA LYS A 112 -0.75 -16.53 1.67
C LYS A 112 -1.06 -15.34 2.57
N SER A 113 -0.24 -14.28 2.55
CA SER A 113 -0.57 -13.03 3.21
C SER A 113 -1.90 -12.49 2.67
N ASN A 114 -2.76 -12.01 3.58
CA ASN A 114 -4.11 -11.54 3.26
C ASN A 114 -4.25 -10.06 3.63
N ILE A 115 -4.18 -9.20 2.64
CA ILE A 115 -4.11 -7.74 2.80
C ILE A 115 -5.38 -7.12 2.25
N VAL A 116 -6.27 -6.70 3.11
CA VAL A 116 -7.62 -6.23 2.77
C VAL A 116 -7.93 -4.90 3.42
N GLY A 117 -8.21 -3.88 2.60
CA GLY A 117 -8.53 -2.53 3.07
C GLY A 117 -9.25 -1.71 2.01
N TYR A 118 -9.37 -0.40 2.17
CA TYR A 118 -9.79 0.47 1.06
C TYR A 118 -8.82 0.31 -0.12
N GLY A 119 -7.52 0.24 0.16
CA GLY A 119 -6.50 -0.27 -0.71
C GLY A 119 -5.58 -1.19 0.06
N ALA A 120 -4.96 -2.14 -0.63
CA ALA A 120 -4.01 -3.05 0.01
C ALA A 120 -2.60 -2.45 0.06
N LEU A 121 -2.12 -1.90 -1.06
CA LEU A 121 -0.79 -1.30 -1.19
C LEU A 121 -0.86 0.07 -1.86
N TYR A 122 -0.22 1.06 -1.29
CA TYR A 122 -0.10 2.39 -1.87
C TYR A 122 1.35 2.87 -1.89
N LEU A 123 1.88 3.08 -3.07
CA LEU A 123 3.17 3.72 -3.32
C LEU A 123 2.92 5.20 -3.63
N TYR A 124 3.06 6.05 -2.61
CA TYR A 124 2.78 7.48 -2.69
C TYR A 124 4.08 8.27 -2.64
N GLU A 125 4.37 9.04 -3.68
CA GLU A 125 5.62 9.80 -3.80
C GLU A 125 6.87 8.93 -3.56
N THR A 126 6.84 7.72 -4.13
CA THR A 126 7.82 6.69 -3.87
C THR A 126 8.44 6.22 -5.17
N SER A 127 9.76 6.22 -5.26
CA SER A 127 10.50 5.82 -6.46
C SER A 127 11.50 4.72 -6.15
N ASP A 128 11.86 3.95 -7.20
CA ASP A 128 12.88 2.90 -7.14
C ASP A 128 12.56 1.77 -6.14
N MET A 129 11.28 1.53 -5.86
CA MET A 129 10.88 0.37 -5.05
C MET A 129 10.79 -0.91 -5.87
N ASN A 130 11.27 -1.99 -5.28
CA ASN A 130 11.07 -3.35 -5.76
C ASN A 130 10.03 -4.05 -4.87
N VAL A 131 8.84 -4.27 -5.42
CA VAL A 131 7.75 -4.96 -4.74
C VAL A 131 7.58 -6.36 -5.31
N HIS A 132 7.56 -7.37 -4.46
CA HIS A 132 7.27 -8.74 -4.85
C HIS A 132 6.11 -9.32 -4.04
N VAL A 133 5.03 -9.66 -4.72
CA VAL A 133 3.85 -10.32 -4.15
C VAL A 133 3.81 -11.74 -4.66
N SER A 134 3.78 -12.73 -3.77
CA SER A 134 3.90 -14.13 -4.17
C SER A 134 3.22 -15.14 -3.22
N GLY A 135 3.26 -16.40 -3.59
CA GLY A 135 2.93 -17.53 -2.74
C GLY A 135 1.46 -17.60 -2.32
N GLY A 136 0.54 -17.29 -3.21
CA GLY A 136 -0.90 -17.32 -2.94
C GLY A 136 -1.40 -16.15 -2.11
N SER A 137 -0.67 -15.04 -2.07
CA SER A 137 -1.07 -13.84 -1.34
C SER A 137 -2.28 -13.16 -2.00
N ILE A 138 -3.10 -12.49 -1.19
CA ILE A 138 -4.33 -11.82 -1.61
C ILE A 138 -4.24 -10.35 -1.25
N LEU A 139 -4.32 -9.47 -2.25
CA LEU A 139 -4.40 -8.03 -2.08
C LEU A 139 -5.75 -7.54 -2.58
N THR A 140 -6.54 -6.98 -1.68
CA THR A 140 -7.90 -6.56 -1.98
C THR A 140 -8.19 -5.15 -1.52
N GLY A 141 -8.77 -4.35 -2.41
CA GLY A 141 -9.38 -3.07 -2.08
C GLY A 141 -10.88 -3.21 -1.87
N LYS A 142 -11.43 -2.40 -0.99
CA LYS A 142 -12.86 -2.35 -0.64
C LYS A 142 -13.45 -0.94 -0.72
N THR A 143 -12.90 -0.06 -1.53
CA THR A 143 -13.39 1.32 -1.56
C THR A 143 -14.81 1.42 -2.09
N LYS A 144 -15.62 2.28 -1.45
CA LYS A 144 -16.95 2.66 -1.93
C LYS A 144 -16.93 3.88 -2.85
N ASN A 145 -15.78 4.48 -3.03
CA ASN A 145 -15.69 5.74 -3.71
C ASN A 145 -15.95 5.61 -5.21
N LYS A 146 -16.87 6.43 -5.67
CA LYS A 146 -17.36 6.46 -7.06
C LYS A 146 -16.51 7.34 -7.99
N GLY A 147 -15.50 8.00 -7.44
CA GLY A 147 -14.71 9.00 -8.17
C GLY A 147 -13.57 8.38 -8.97
N VAL A 148 -13.39 8.88 -10.19
CA VAL A 148 -12.21 8.54 -11.03
C VAL A 148 -10.93 9.14 -10.42
N SER A 149 -11.08 10.17 -9.59
CA SER A 149 -9.99 10.88 -8.91
C SER A 149 -9.42 10.14 -7.69
N ASP A 150 -10.11 9.09 -7.21
CA ASP A 150 -9.65 8.38 -6.03
C ASP A 150 -8.40 7.56 -6.31
N SER A 151 -7.43 7.71 -5.43
CA SER A 151 -6.21 6.90 -5.46
C SER A 151 -6.43 5.47 -4.99
N PHE A 152 -7.62 5.13 -4.49
CA PHE A 152 -7.90 3.82 -3.94
C PHE A 152 -8.02 2.74 -5.01
N ALA A 153 -7.19 1.74 -4.85
CA ALA A 153 -7.15 0.51 -5.64
C ALA A 153 -6.57 -0.60 -4.74
N ALA A 154 -6.60 -1.85 -5.14
CA ALA A 154 -5.86 -2.87 -4.42
C ALA A 154 -4.36 -2.52 -4.39
N ILE A 155 -3.81 -2.10 -5.53
CA ILE A 155 -2.46 -1.53 -5.63
C ILE A 155 -2.56 -0.18 -6.32
N ALA A 156 -2.03 0.87 -5.71
CA ALA A 156 -1.98 2.21 -6.29
C ALA A 156 -0.57 2.81 -6.28
N ILE A 157 -0.24 3.54 -7.33
CA ILE A 157 0.96 4.37 -7.46
C ILE A 157 0.50 5.79 -7.75
N SER A 158 0.94 6.77 -6.98
CA SER A 158 0.48 8.16 -7.14
C SER A 158 1.47 9.18 -6.60
N THR A 159 1.30 10.41 -7.06
CA THR A 159 1.93 11.61 -6.50
C THR A 159 0.87 12.66 -6.19
N ASN A 160 1.21 13.67 -5.38
CA ASN A 160 0.33 14.79 -5.07
C ASN A 160 1.10 16.12 -5.05
N ASN A 161 1.26 16.76 -6.20
CA ASN A 161 1.87 18.10 -6.32
C ASN A 161 3.25 18.27 -5.65
N SER A 162 3.99 17.19 -5.53
CA SER A 162 5.31 17.20 -4.90
C SER A 162 6.39 17.28 -5.97
N THR A 163 7.55 17.77 -5.59
CA THR A 163 8.76 17.65 -6.41
C THR A 163 9.29 16.21 -6.44
N VAL A 164 8.74 15.35 -5.59
CA VAL A 164 9.06 13.93 -5.50
C VAL A 164 8.10 13.15 -6.38
N GLY A 165 8.60 12.49 -7.39
CA GLY A 165 7.81 11.64 -8.28
C GLY A 165 7.44 10.30 -7.64
N ALA A 166 6.69 9.49 -8.37
CA ALA A 166 6.47 8.07 -8.09
C ALA A 166 6.87 7.27 -9.32
N SER A 167 8.16 7.06 -9.51
CA SER A 167 8.73 6.54 -10.76
C SER A 167 9.68 5.38 -10.52
N ASN A 168 9.96 4.62 -11.58
CA ASN A 168 10.89 3.48 -11.59
C ASN A 168 10.53 2.39 -10.57
N ASN A 169 9.28 2.30 -10.12
CA ASN A 169 8.88 1.21 -9.25
C ASN A 169 8.66 -0.06 -10.08
N GLU A 170 9.22 -1.18 -9.62
CA GLU A 170 8.94 -2.49 -10.20
C GLU A 170 8.06 -3.30 -9.24
N ILE A 171 6.88 -3.73 -9.71
CA ILE A 171 5.95 -4.57 -8.96
C ILE A 171 5.82 -5.90 -9.68
N VAL A 172 6.36 -6.95 -9.07
CA VAL A 172 6.22 -8.33 -9.54
C VAL A 172 5.12 -9.02 -8.74
N ILE A 173 4.14 -9.60 -9.41
CA ILE A 173 3.04 -10.34 -8.80
C ILE A 173 3.05 -11.75 -9.36
N GLU A 174 3.26 -12.73 -8.50
CA GLU A 174 3.42 -14.13 -8.88
C GLU A 174 2.49 -15.04 -8.06
N ASP A 175 1.75 -15.90 -8.74
CA ASP A 175 0.86 -16.89 -8.12
C ASP A 175 -0.06 -16.30 -7.03
N SER A 176 -0.60 -15.11 -7.27
CA SER A 176 -1.31 -14.32 -6.27
C SER A 176 -2.61 -13.73 -6.82
N TYR A 177 -3.48 -13.23 -5.94
CA TYR A 177 -4.75 -12.61 -6.30
C TYR A 177 -4.74 -11.11 -5.98
N ILE A 178 -5.09 -10.29 -6.97
CA ILE A 178 -5.24 -8.84 -6.83
C ILE A 178 -6.66 -8.46 -7.28
N GLY A 179 -7.41 -7.81 -6.42
CA GLY A 179 -8.76 -7.42 -6.79
C GLY A 179 -9.62 -6.96 -5.62
N ASN A 180 -10.92 -7.10 -5.77
CA ASN A 180 -11.88 -6.75 -4.72
C ASN A 180 -12.79 -7.94 -4.34
N LYS A 181 -12.18 -9.08 -4.10
CA LYS A 181 -12.83 -10.36 -3.78
C LYS A 181 -13.91 -10.26 -2.70
N PHE A 182 -13.82 -9.29 -1.81
CA PHE A 182 -14.70 -9.13 -0.67
C PHE A 182 -15.59 -7.89 -0.74
N ALA A 183 -15.68 -7.22 -1.89
CA ALA A 183 -16.64 -6.13 -2.08
C ALA A 183 -18.05 -6.74 -2.13
N GLU A 184 -18.71 -6.80 -0.98
CA GLU A 184 -20.12 -7.13 -0.91
C GLU A 184 -20.95 -5.93 -1.40
N GLN A 185 -21.80 -6.15 -2.39
CA GLN A 185 -22.91 -5.25 -2.80
C GLN A 185 -22.52 -3.94 -3.54
N GLU A 186 -21.40 -3.80 -4.18
CA GLU A 186 -21.14 -2.55 -4.88
C GLU A 186 -21.37 -2.67 -6.39
N THR A 187 -22.22 -1.79 -6.88
CA THR A 187 -22.53 -1.65 -8.31
C THR A 187 -21.37 -1.07 -9.13
N MET A 188 -20.26 -0.74 -8.49
CA MET A 188 -19.10 -0.13 -9.14
C MET A 188 -17.86 -1.01 -8.99
N ALA A 189 -17.29 -1.36 -10.13
CA ALA A 189 -16.03 -2.07 -10.18
C ALA A 189 -14.91 -1.18 -9.65
N MET A 190 -14.14 -1.71 -8.73
CA MET A 190 -12.91 -1.10 -8.30
C MET A 190 -11.78 -1.51 -9.24
N THR A 191 -10.96 -0.58 -9.65
CA THR A 191 -9.74 -0.86 -10.42
C THR A 191 -8.74 -1.57 -9.53
N PRO A 192 -8.30 -2.81 -9.84
CA PRO A 192 -7.37 -3.54 -8.99
C PRO A 192 -5.99 -2.89 -8.92
N ILE A 193 -5.46 -2.40 -10.04
CA ILE A 193 -4.15 -1.76 -10.10
C ILE A 193 -4.30 -0.41 -10.78
N LYS A 194 -3.83 0.66 -10.14
CA LYS A 194 -4.00 2.03 -10.61
C LYS A 194 -2.69 2.82 -10.51
N ILE A 195 -2.34 3.46 -11.62
CA ILE A 195 -1.27 4.48 -11.65
C ILE A 195 -1.98 5.83 -11.83
N ASN A 196 -1.92 6.68 -10.82
CA ASN A 196 -2.62 7.95 -10.81
C ASN A 196 -1.70 9.08 -11.26
N GLY A 197 -1.90 9.55 -12.49
CA GLY A 197 -1.14 10.64 -13.10
C GLY A 197 -1.82 12.01 -13.03
N SER A 198 -2.80 12.23 -12.13
CA SER A 198 -3.54 13.50 -12.02
C SER A 198 -2.69 14.66 -11.52
N PHE A 199 -1.55 14.38 -10.92
CA PHE A 199 -0.68 15.36 -10.30
C PHE A 199 0.69 15.43 -10.98
N THR A 200 1.38 16.55 -10.79
CA THR A 200 2.74 16.77 -11.31
C THR A 200 3.76 16.62 -10.18
N PRO A 201 4.89 15.92 -10.37
CA PRO A 201 5.26 15.18 -11.58
C PRO A 201 4.41 13.93 -11.80
N ILE A 202 4.15 13.59 -13.06
CA ILE A 202 3.38 12.41 -13.43
C ILE A 202 4.21 11.17 -13.09
N PRO A 203 3.65 10.13 -12.44
CA PRO A 203 4.31 8.84 -12.26
C PRO A 203 4.72 8.24 -13.60
N CYS A 204 5.99 7.90 -13.76
CA CYS A 204 6.52 7.36 -15.00
C CYS A 204 7.45 6.17 -14.76
N ASP A 205 7.73 5.43 -15.82
CA ASP A 205 8.68 4.29 -15.81
C ASP A 205 8.37 3.21 -14.76
N ASN A 206 7.11 3.16 -14.31
CA ASN A 206 6.67 2.12 -13.40
C ASN A 206 6.38 0.83 -14.17
N LYS A 207 6.84 -0.30 -13.63
CA LYS A 207 6.74 -1.60 -14.27
C LYS A 207 5.92 -2.55 -13.41
N ILE A 208 4.89 -3.15 -14.01
CA ILE A 208 4.06 -4.16 -13.38
C ILE A 208 4.21 -5.46 -14.15
N ILE A 209 4.65 -6.51 -13.46
CA ILE A 209 4.93 -7.82 -14.04
C ILE A 209 4.02 -8.85 -13.39
N LEU A 210 3.17 -9.48 -14.17
CA LEU A 210 2.29 -10.57 -13.74
C LEU A 210 2.89 -11.90 -14.17
N LYS A 211 3.05 -12.84 -13.22
CA LYS A 211 3.67 -14.15 -13.45
C LYS A 211 2.82 -15.30 -12.91
N GLY A 212 3.08 -16.47 -13.42
CA GLY A 212 2.49 -17.71 -12.94
C GLY A 212 0.97 -17.71 -13.04
N LYS A 213 0.28 -18.17 -12.00
CA LYS A 213 -1.17 -18.24 -11.90
C LYS A 213 -1.76 -16.99 -11.25
N THR A 214 -1.19 -15.82 -11.51
CA THR A 214 -1.70 -14.56 -10.97
C THR A 214 -3.06 -14.22 -11.56
N ILE A 215 -3.99 -13.84 -10.68
CA ILE A 215 -5.33 -13.39 -11.04
C ILE A 215 -5.46 -11.91 -10.67
N VAL A 216 -5.81 -11.08 -11.65
CA VAL A 216 -6.19 -9.69 -11.44
C VAL A 216 -7.67 -9.57 -11.82
N SER A 217 -8.51 -9.21 -10.85
CA SER A 217 -9.96 -9.25 -11.00
C SER A 217 -10.59 -7.91 -10.68
N THR A 218 -11.52 -7.50 -11.55
CA THR A 218 -12.50 -6.46 -11.28
C THR A 218 -13.80 -7.11 -10.81
N THR A 219 -14.69 -6.32 -10.23
CA THR A 219 -16.10 -6.74 -10.11
C THR A 219 -16.68 -6.98 -11.52
N ASP A 220 -17.82 -7.64 -11.63
CA ASP A 220 -18.47 -8.02 -12.90
C ASP A 220 -18.75 -6.89 -13.89
N ASN A 221 -18.35 -5.65 -13.58
CA ASN A 221 -18.48 -4.52 -14.48
C ASN A 221 -17.30 -4.43 -15.43
N ILE A 222 -17.46 -5.04 -16.60
CA ILE A 222 -16.47 -5.10 -17.69
C ILE A 222 -16.07 -3.73 -18.29
N LYS A 223 -16.69 -2.64 -17.88
CA LYS A 223 -16.39 -1.30 -18.41
C LYS A 223 -15.11 -0.70 -17.83
N ASN A 224 -14.65 -1.19 -16.69
CA ASN A 224 -13.43 -0.68 -16.06
C ASN A 224 -12.25 -1.61 -16.38
N PRO A 225 -11.17 -1.09 -16.92
CA PRO A 225 -9.99 -1.89 -17.20
C PRO A 225 -9.34 -2.37 -15.90
N THR A 226 -8.62 -3.49 -15.99
CA THR A 226 -7.88 -4.07 -14.87
C THR A 226 -6.74 -3.16 -14.39
N ILE A 227 -6.06 -2.52 -15.34
CA ILE A 227 -4.98 -1.56 -15.07
C ILE A 227 -5.36 -0.23 -15.68
N VAL A 228 -5.34 0.82 -14.89
CA VAL A 228 -5.69 2.18 -15.33
C VAL A 228 -4.57 3.14 -15.02
N GLY A 229 -4.09 3.82 -16.06
CA GLY A 229 -3.32 5.05 -15.92
C GLY A 229 -4.27 6.23 -15.88
N TYR A 230 -4.45 6.86 -14.73
CA TYR A 230 -5.31 8.03 -14.58
C TYR A 230 -4.56 9.32 -14.83
N GLY A 231 -5.19 10.27 -15.52
CA GLY A 231 -4.57 11.53 -15.92
C GLY A 231 -3.68 11.42 -17.16
N MET A 232 -3.49 10.23 -17.70
CA MET A 232 -2.89 10.08 -19.02
C MET A 232 -3.91 10.52 -20.07
N ASN A 233 -3.59 11.56 -20.81
CA ASN A 233 -4.32 11.85 -22.03
C ASN A 233 -3.83 10.86 -23.09
N PRO A 234 -4.70 9.94 -23.59
CA PRO A 234 -4.28 8.95 -24.57
C PRO A 234 -3.70 9.58 -25.84
N ASP A 235 -4.11 10.80 -26.18
CA ASP A 235 -3.61 11.51 -27.36
C ASP A 235 -2.16 12.04 -27.19
N LYS A 236 -1.64 12.09 -25.98
CA LYS A 236 -0.25 12.51 -25.71
C LYS A 236 0.77 11.38 -25.69
N TYR A 237 0.32 10.12 -25.64
CA TYR A 237 1.18 8.94 -25.47
C TYR A 237 1.12 7.95 -26.63
N ASN A 238 0.45 8.31 -27.72
CA ASN A 238 0.42 7.55 -28.97
C ASN A 238 1.54 7.98 -29.94
N ASN A 239 2.73 8.28 -29.41
CA ASN A 239 3.92 8.49 -30.25
C ASN A 239 4.99 7.46 -29.90
#